data_18aae7068734d45155504f6fc885582b
#
_entry.id   18aae7068734d45155504f6fc885582b
#
_cell.length_a   1.000
_cell.length_b   1.000
_cell.length_c   1.000
_cell.angle_alpha   90.00
_cell.angle_beta   90.00
_cell.angle_gamma   90.00
#
_symmetry.space_group_name_H-M   'P 1'
#
loop_
_entity.id
_entity.type
_entity.pdbx_description
1 polymer ?
#
loop_
_entity_poly.entity_id
_entity_poly.type
_entity_poly.pdbx_seq_one_letter_code
_entity_poly.pdbx_strand_id
1 'polypeptide(L)'
;MLRKRFKSMLYFIFMLILTVSALGVGYIFYDKITSDSDIVVDGKITINYLDGKKFSLNGNKSIAFSVTNNDTETKYYYIQLTDVYASKVTYSLKSSDGLNMKNELKSEIVSNQISINGNETINYTLEFNTDGNTSYSGVLQVGVKENEKNTFADVILANNKVNERSLTENGEAATLDEGLLKKEDDLGVAYYYRGNVKNNNVLFAGKNWKIVKINGDGSIKLVLDNIVDEISKYYSEDYSFLKSTIFEKLNNWYTNNLNDYSDYIAYYKFCNDTVLEDDNYLAYNRVITNKIPTFVCLGNLVNSRIGLLTIDEVSLAGGSTGENKSYYLYNEKITNSYYTMSSASSRYGNYYPFVVDTDGSISSNVNGNLLRGVRPVINIIKTAKVSGNGTNEDPYEIIMN
;
A
#
# COMPACT_ATOMS: atom_id res chain seq x y z
N MET A 1 -25.64 47.16 -7.94
CA MET A 1 -24.46 46.62 -8.70
C MET A 1 -23.36 46.07 -7.78
N LEU A 2 -23.06 46.65 -6.63
CA LEU A 2 -22.01 46.18 -5.70
C LEU A 2 -22.25 44.74 -5.13
N ARG A 3 -23.51 44.38 -4.80
CA ARG A 3 -23.82 43.05 -4.21
C ARG A 3 -23.60 41.87 -5.17
N LYS A 4 -23.65 42.05 -6.48
CA LYS A 4 -23.39 41.00 -7.48
C LYS A 4 -21.89 40.76 -7.66
N ARG A 5 -21.05 41.79 -7.57
CA ARG A 5 -19.60 41.68 -7.63
C ARG A 5 -19.01 41.03 -6.39
N PHE A 6 -19.59 41.29 -5.23
CA PHE A 6 -19.13 40.65 -3.98
C PHE A 6 -19.45 39.14 -3.94
N LYS A 7 -20.61 38.71 -4.44
CA LYS A 7 -20.91 37.26 -4.56
C LYS A 7 -20.01 36.57 -5.58
N SER A 8 -19.69 37.21 -6.70
CA SER A 8 -18.77 36.65 -7.70
C SER A 8 -17.33 36.50 -7.14
N MET A 9 -16.88 37.48 -6.36
CA MET A 9 -15.56 37.42 -5.71
C MET A 9 -15.49 36.36 -4.61
N LEU A 10 -16.56 36.15 -3.85
CA LEU A 10 -16.66 35.08 -2.85
C LEU A 10 -16.67 33.69 -3.53
N TYR A 11 -17.36 33.53 -4.67
CA TYR A 11 -17.34 32.29 -5.45
C TYR A 11 -15.96 32.00 -6.04
N PHE A 12 -15.23 33.03 -6.48
CA PHE A 12 -13.87 32.86 -7.00
C PHE A 12 -12.88 32.44 -5.92
N ILE A 13 -13.00 33.01 -4.72
CA ILE A 13 -12.19 32.64 -3.54
C ILE A 13 -12.53 31.21 -3.09
N PHE A 14 -13.82 30.84 -3.11
CA PHE A 14 -14.26 29.49 -2.73
C PHE A 14 -13.79 28.42 -3.73
N MET A 15 -13.79 28.73 -5.04
CA MET A 15 -13.24 27.86 -6.08
C MET A 15 -11.72 27.74 -5.99
N LEU A 16 -11.01 28.79 -5.60
CA LEU A 16 -9.55 28.75 -5.39
C LEU A 16 -9.18 27.86 -4.18
N ILE A 17 -9.98 27.90 -3.12
CA ILE A 17 -9.80 27.04 -1.94
C ILE A 17 -10.12 25.57 -2.26
N LEU A 18 -11.15 25.30 -3.09
CA LEU A 18 -11.54 23.95 -3.50
C LEU A 18 -10.53 23.31 -4.48
N THR A 19 -9.86 24.09 -5.33
CA THR A 19 -8.81 23.54 -6.21
C THR A 19 -7.53 23.20 -5.48
N VAL A 20 -7.24 23.84 -4.34
CA VAL A 20 -6.07 23.50 -3.49
C VAL A 20 -6.35 22.26 -2.63
N SER A 21 -7.63 22.00 -2.29
CA SER A 21 -8.00 20.82 -1.49
C SER A 21 -8.26 19.54 -2.30
N ALA A 22 -8.34 19.62 -3.64
CA ALA A 22 -8.65 18.48 -4.51
C ALA A 22 -7.42 17.72 -5.03
N LEU A 23 -6.21 18.20 -4.76
CA LEU A 23 -4.96 17.49 -5.04
C LEU A 23 -4.43 16.90 -3.72
N GLY A 24 -5.09 15.84 -3.28
CA GLY A 24 -4.74 15.10 -2.07
C GLY A 24 -3.46 14.29 -2.20
N VAL A 25 -2.33 14.98 -2.26
CA VAL A 25 -1.03 14.47 -1.82
C VAL A 25 -0.47 15.59 -0.96
N GLY A 26 -0.38 15.37 0.35
CA GLY A 26 0.00 16.38 1.33
C GLY A 26 1.44 16.84 1.20
N TYR A 27 1.70 17.74 0.29
CA TYR A 27 2.91 18.52 0.21
C TYR A 27 2.62 19.89 0.79
N ILE A 28 3.11 20.18 1.97
CA ILE A 28 3.06 21.53 2.55
C ILE A 28 4.17 22.36 1.88
N PHE A 29 3.81 23.17 0.90
CA PHE A 29 4.69 24.19 0.36
C PHE A 29 4.58 25.43 1.25
N TYR A 30 5.60 25.71 2.06
CA TYR A 30 5.78 27.02 2.68
C TYR A 30 6.59 27.91 1.75
N ASP A 31 5.91 28.65 0.89
CA ASP A 31 6.53 29.72 0.10
C ASP A 31 6.52 31.01 0.92
N LYS A 32 7.54 31.23 1.73
CA LYS A 32 7.79 32.53 2.31
C LYS A 32 8.75 33.26 1.37
N ILE A 33 8.17 34.05 0.46
CA ILE A 33 8.93 34.91 -0.45
C ILE A 33 9.62 35.99 0.38
N THR A 34 10.86 35.76 0.77
CA THR A 34 11.80 36.80 1.19
C THR A 34 13.21 36.32 0.87
N SER A 35 13.79 36.89 -0.19
CA SER A 35 15.17 36.73 -0.65
C SER A 35 15.68 35.34 -1.04
N ASP A 36 16.42 35.28 -2.13
CA ASP A 36 16.85 34.10 -2.89
C ASP A 36 17.88 33.18 -2.21
N SER A 37 18.07 33.19 -0.90
CA SER A 37 19.20 32.48 -0.33
C SER A 37 18.90 31.32 0.61
N ASP A 38 17.95 31.41 1.52
CA ASP A 38 17.73 30.33 2.47
C ASP A 38 16.25 30.06 2.73
N ILE A 39 15.78 28.88 2.35
CA ILE A 39 14.41 28.43 2.65
C ILE A 39 14.49 27.43 3.80
N VAL A 40 13.87 27.76 4.93
CA VAL A 40 13.68 26.82 6.04
C VAL A 40 12.36 26.09 5.85
N VAL A 41 12.42 24.79 5.68
CA VAL A 41 11.24 23.92 5.57
C VAL A 41 11.14 23.12 6.85
N ASP A 42 9.94 23.06 7.43
CA ASP A 42 9.65 22.34 8.69
C ASP A 42 10.50 22.82 9.90
N GLY A 43 11.00 24.06 9.86
CA GLY A 43 11.82 24.64 10.94
C GLY A 43 13.15 23.95 11.24
N LYS A 44 13.46 22.84 10.54
CA LYS A 44 14.60 21.95 10.81
C LYS A 44 15.45 21.65 9.59
N ILE A 45 14.91 21.69 8.39
CA ILE A 45 15.65 21.54 7.12
C ILE A 45 15.84 22.91 6.49
N THR A 46 17.09 23.28 6.24
CA THR A 46 17.46 24.50 5.50
C THR A 46 17.92 24.13 4.10
N ILE A 47 17.36 24.80 3.10
CA ILE A 47 17.74 24.64 1.70
C ILE A 47 18.37 25.96 1.25
N ASN A 48 19.60 25.89 0.79
CA ASN A 48 20.31 27.04 0.23
C ASN A 48 20.46 26.86 -1.28
N TYR A 49 19.77 27.67 -2.07
CA TYR A 49 19.87 27.70 -3.53
C TYR A 49 20.95 28.72 -3.93
N LEU A 50 22.20 28.26 -4.10
CA LEU A 50 23.35 29.11 -4.39
C LEU A 50 23.21 29.92 -5.70
N ASP A 51 22.51 29.32 -6.69
CA ASP A 51 22.26 29.92 -8.00
C ASP A 51 20.78 30.24 -8.23
N GLY A 52 19.97 30.24 -7.14
CA GLY A 52 18.53 30.43 -7.19
C GLY A 52 17.75 29.16 -7.53
N LYS A 53 16.47 29.13 -7.17
CA LYS A 53 15.59 27.98 -7.46
C LYS A 53 15.04 27.96 -8.88
N LYS A 54 14.91 29.12 -9.52
CA LYS A 54 14.46 29.25 -10.92
C LYS A 54 15.66 29.41 -11.81
N PHE A 55 15.73 28.63 -12.86
CA PHE A 55 16.80 28.72 -13.85
C PHE A 55 16.24 28.99 -15.26
N SER A 56 16.94 29.85 -15.98
CA SER A 56 16.78 30.11 -17.41
C SER A 56 18.17 30.22 -18.01
N LEU A 57 18.62 29.17 -18.68
CA LEU A 57 20.02 28.96 -19.03
C LEU A 57 20.14 28.64 -20.52
N ASN A 58 21.38 28.74 -21.04
CA ASN A 58 21.71 28.45 -22.43
C ASN A 58 23.02 27.68 -22.47
N GLY A 59 23.11 26.62 -23.28
CA GLY A 59 24.28 25.77 -23.40
C GLY A 59 24.59 24.97 -22.13
N ASN A 60 25.78 24.40 -22.05
CA ASN A 60 26.19 23.61 -20.89
C ASN A 60 26.43 24.51 -19.67
N LYS A 61 25.65 24.33 -18.63
CA LYS A 61 25.69 25.08 -17.38
C LYS A 61 25.51 24.17 -16.18
N SER A 62 25.79 24.69 -15.00
CA SER A 62 25.47 24.03 -13.73
C SER A 62 24.82 24.99 -12.75
N ILE A 63 24.03 24.48 -11.85
CA ILE A 63 23.50 25.17 -10.67
C ILE A 63 23.83 24.34 -9.43
N ALA A 64 24.05 25.02 -8.31
CA ALA A 64 24.40 24.41 -7.04
C ALA A 64 23.39 24.77 -5.96
N PHE A 65 23.18 23.83 -5.04
CA PHE A 65 22.35 24.02 -3.84
C PHE A 65 22.85 23.12 -2.72
N SER A 66 22.43 23.39 -1.50
CA SER A 66 22.67 22.50 -0.37
C SER A 66 21.43 22.28 0.45
N VAL A 67 21.40 21.14 1.13
CA VAL A 67 20.35 20.75 2.08
C VAL A 67 21.02 20.48 3.41
N THR A 68 20.60 21.17 4.46
CA THR A 68 21.12 21.03 5.82
C THR A 68 20.01 20.55 6.75
N ASN A 69 20.26 19.48 7.48
CA ASN A 69 19.40 19.03 8.57
C ASN A 69 19.90 19.64 9.89
N ASN A 70 19.13 20.56 10.44
CA ASN A 70 19.44 21.22 11.74
C ASN A 70 18.84 20.46 12.93
N ASP A 71 18.21 19.31 12.70
CA ASP A 71 17.72 18.40 13.75
C ASP A 71 18.84 17.41 14.14
N THR A 72 18.70 16.76 15.29
CA THR A 72 19.55 15.64 15.71
C THR A 72 19.14 14.31 15.11
N GLU A 73 17.89 14.20 14.63
CA GLU A 73 17.34 13.00 14.02
C GLU A 73 17.52 13.01 12.50
N THR A 74 17.61 11.81 11.90
CA THR A 74 17.61 11.66 10.44
C THR A 74 16.30 12.17 9.85
N LYS A 75 16.38 12.99 8.81
CA LYS A 75 15.24 13.50 8.03
C LYS A 75 15.28 12.97 6.61
N TYR A 76 14.13 13.08 5.92
CA TYR A 76 14.00 12.65 4.53
C TYR A 76 13.46 13.80 3.69
N TYR A 77 13.95 13.90 2.47
CA TYR A 77 13.52 14.90 1.50
C TYR A 77 13.53 14.31 0.08
N TYR A 78 13.00 15.08 -0.85
CA TYR A 78 13.02 14.75 -2.27
C TYR A 78 13.45 15.96 -3.09
N ILE A 79 13.95 15.69 -4.28
CA ILE A 79 14.36 16.72 -5.25
C ILE A 79 13.42 16.59 -6.46
N GLN A 80 12.88 17.72 -6.91
CA GLN A 80 11.93 17.80 -8.03
C GLN A 80 12.32 18.92 -8.98
N LEU A 81 12.08 18.68 -10.27
CA LEU A 81 12.10 19.70 -11.32
C LEU A 81 10.67 19.94 -11.79
N THR A 82 10.25 21.23 -11.82
CA THR A 82 8.92 21.64 -12.28
C THR A 82 9.02 22.74 -13.31
N ASP A 83 7.93 23.01 -14.02
CA ASP A 83 7.84 24.06 -15.03
C ASP A 83 8.99 24.02 -16.05
N VAL A 84 9.41 22.80 -16.41
CA VAL A 84 10.53 22.59 -17.31
C VAL A 84 10.11 22.82 -18.76
N TYR A 85 10.86 23.71 -19.41
CA TYR A 85 10.81 23.95 -20.86
C TYR A 85 12.19 23.64 -21.44
N ALA A 86 12.34 22.48 -22.05
CA ALA A 86 13.60 22.02 -22.62
C ALA A 86 13.34 21.14 -23.85
N SER A 87 14.30 21.12 -24.79
CA SER A 87 14.31 20.19 -25.92
C SER A 87 15.71 19.63 -26.10
N LYS A 88 15.84 18.32 -26.02
CA LYS A 88 17.13 17.61 -26.15
C LYS A 88 18.21 18.06 -25.15
N VAL A 89 17.79 18.34 -23.92
CA VAL A 89 18.68 18.66 -22.81
C VAL A 89 18.71 17.50 -21.84
N THR A 90 19.88 17.09 -21.40
CA THR A 90 20.07 16.13 -20.32
C THR A 90 20.66 16.81 -19.10
N TYR A 91 20.43 16.24 -17.92
CA TYR A 91 21.09 16.70 -16.70
C TYR A 91 21.77 15.56 -15.97
N SER A 92 22.76 15.90 -15.14
CA SER A 92 23.27 15.01 -14.09
C SER A 92 23.22 15.71 -12.75
N LEU A 93 22.61 15.03 -11.75
CA LEU A 93 22.60 15.47 -10.36
C LEU A 93 23.68 14.72 -9.61
N LYS A 94 24.62 15.45 -9.02
CA LYS A 94 25.70 14.92 -8.17
C LYS A 94 25.59 15.49 -6.78
N SER A 95 25.98 14.71 -5.77
CA SER A 95 26.04 15.18 -4.39
C SER A 95 27.38 14.86 -3.71
N SER A 96 27.63 15.54 -2.62
CA SER A 96 28.85 15.35 -1.81
C SER A 96 28.92 13.99 -1.12
N ASP A 97 27.80 13.32 -0.92
CA ASP A 97 27.68 11.98 -0.33
C ASP A 97 27.71 10.83 -1.37
N GLY A 98 27.92 11.17 -2.66
CA GLY A 98 28.17 10.18 -3.72
C GLY A 98 26.99 9.88 -4.64
N LEU A 99 25.86 10.56 -4.51
CA LEU A 99 24.77 10.44 -5.48
C LEU A 99 25.26 10.90 -6.86
N ASN A 100 24.94 10.14 -7.91
CA ASN A 100 25.21 10.50 -9.30
C ASN A 100 24.10 9.94 -10.18
N MET A 101 23.18 10.82 -10.58
CA MET A 101 22.02 10.48 -11.43
C MET A 101 22.11 11.27 -12.73
N LYS A 102 21.72 10.64 -13.84
CA LYS A 102 21.65 11.28 -15.15
C LYS A 102 20.34 10.95 -15.83
N ASN A 103 19.65 11.98 -16.38
CA ASN A 103 18.37 11.80 -17.05
C ASN A 103 18.13 12.88 -18.10
N GLU A 104 17.05 12.77 -18.87
CA GLU A 104 16.54 13.82 -19.74
C GLU A 104 15.88 14.91 -18.91
N LEU A 105 16.09 16.18 -19.30
CA LEU A 105 15.54 17.32 -18.56
C LEU A 105 14.04 17.48 -18.86
N LYS A 106 13.24 17.19 -17.86
CA LYS A 106 11.76 17.31 -17.88
C LYS A 106 11.23 17.58 -16.47
N SER A 107 9.95 17.94 -16.38
CA SER A 107 9.30 18.04 -15.08
C SER A 107 9.10 16.65 -14.48
N GLU A 108 9.84 16.36 -13.41
CA GLU A 108 9.82 15.06 -12.74
C GLU A 108 10.29 15.13 -11.29
N ILE A 109 9.98 14.15 -10.49
CA ILE A 109 10.65 13.92 -9.23
C ILE A 109 11.98 13.22 -9.54
N VAL A 110 13.08 13.94 -9.34
CA VAL A 110 14.43 13.47 -9.64
C VAL A 110 14.86 12.38 -8.68
N SER A 111 14.54 12.54 -7.39
CA SER A 111 14.85 11.58 -6.35
C SER A 111 13.71 11.53 -5.33
N ASN A 112 13.14 10.35 -5.11
CA ASN A 112 11.92 10.18 -4.32
C ASN A 112 12.14 10.29 -2.81
N GLN A 113 13.29 9.85 -2.32
CA GLN A 113 13.59 9.83 -0.90
C GLN A 113 15.11 9.82 -0.70
N ILE A 114 15.62 10.90 -0.14
CA ILE A 114 17.02 11.05 0.24
C ILE A 114 17.02 11.20 1.76
N SER A 115 17.84 10.40 2.45
CA SER A 115 18.06 10.54 3.89
C SER A 115 19.20 11.53 4.14
N ILE A 116 19.06 12.32 5.20
CA ILE A 116 20.11 13.19 5.71
C ILE A 116 20.18 13.03 7.23
N ASN A 117 21.38 12.71 7.74
CA ASN A 117 21.56 12.50 9.16
C ASN A 117 21.41 13.80 9.95
N GLY A 118 21.24 13.70 11.26
CA GLY A 118 21.17 14.87 12.11
C GLY A 118 22.45 15.71 12.03
N ASN A 119 22.29 17.02 11.93
CA ASN A 119 23.36 18.02 11.79
C ASN A 119 24.27 17.85 10.54
N GLU A 120 23.77 17.18 9.51
CA GLU A 120 24.48 16.97 8.24
C GLU A 120 24.12 18.03 7.21
N THR A 121 25.06 18.33 6.31
CA THR A 121 24.84 19.15 5.11
C THR A 121 25.29 18.37 3.89
N ILE A 122 24.39 18.21 2.91
CA ILE A 122 24.68 17.60 1.62
C ILE A 122 24.69 18.70 0.55
N ASN A 123 25.78 18.79 -0.20
CA ASN A 123 25.94 19.74 -1.30
C ASN A 123 25.60 19.04 -2.62
N TYR A 124 24.87 19.74 -3.48
CA TYR A 124 24.43 19.26 -4.78
C TYR A 124 24.91 20.13 -5.91
N THR A 125 25.18 19.49 -7.05
CA THR A 125 25.41 20.16 -8.34
C THR A 125 24.52 19.51 -9.38
N LEU A 126 23.70 20.31 -10.04
CA LEU A 126 22.87 19.92 -11.17
C LEU A 126 23.54 20.46 -12.45
N GLU A 127 24.16 19.57 -13.22
CA GLU A 127 24.85 19.89 -14.47
C GLU A 127 23.94 19.63 -15.65
N PHE A 128 23.79 20.62 -16.53
CA PHE A 128 23.00 20.50 -17.75
C PHE A 128 23.89 20.30 -18.97
N ASN A 129 23.53 19.39 -19.84
CA ASN A 129 24.25 19.09 -21.06
C ASN A 129 23.33 19.25 -22.27
N THR A 130 23.76 20.01 -23.25
CA THR A 130 23.00 20.34 -24.45
C THR A 130 23.85 20.17 -25.72
N ASP A 131 23.19 19.97 -26.83
CA ASP A 131 23.82 20.05 -28.15
C ASP A 131 23.85 21.53 -28.59
N GLY A 132 24.99 22.22 -28.40
CA GLY A 132 25.17 23.62 -28.80
C GLY A 132 24.51 24.60 -27.83
N ASN A 133 24.01 25.73 -28.39
CA ASN A 133 23.40 26.82 -27.63
C ASN A 133 21.90 26.66 -27.46
N THR A 134 21.45 25.54 -26.91
CA THR A 134 20.04 25.33 -26.61
C THR A 134 19.63 26.03 -25.33
N SER A 135 18.52 26.80 -25.38
CA SER A 135 17.94 27.46 -24.21
C SER A 135 16.98 26.51 -23.50
N TYR A 136 16.99 26.56 -22.19
CA TYR A 136 16.08 25.77 -21.34
C TYR A 136 15.82 26.50 -20.01
N SER A 137 14.69 26.17 -19.38
CA SER A 137 14.31 26.76 -18.09
C SER A 137 13.56 25.77 -17.23
N GLY A 138 13.45 26.08 -15.95
CA GLY A 138 12.69 25.27 -15.00
C GLY A 138 12.81 25.79 -13.58
N VAL A 139 12.21 25.06 -12.65
CA VAL A 139 12.27 25.34 -11.23
C VAL A 139 12.81 24.10 -10.53
N LEU A 140 13.88 24.26 -9.77
CA LEU A 140 14.41 23.26 -8.85
C LEU A 140 13.71 23.42 -7.50
N GLN A 141 13.11 22.36 -7.01
CA GLN A 141 12.45 22.33 -5.71
C GLN A 141 13.01 21.20 -4.86
N VAL A 142 13.29 21.49 -3.59
CA VAL A 142 13.56 20.48 -2.58
C VAL A 142 12.39 20.52 -1.60
N GLY A 143 11.68 19.41 -1.49
CA GLY A 143 10.57 19.25 -0.56
C GLY A 143 10.98 18.31 0.57
N VAL A 144 10.60 18.66 1.80
CA VAL A 144 10.75 17.74 2.93
C VAL A 144 9.62 16.75 2.86
N LYS A 145 9.95 15.45 2.85
CA LYS A 145 9.00 14.45 3.26
C LYS A 145 8.91 14.57 4.76
N GLU A 146 7.76 14.96 5.29
CA GLU A 146 7.48 14.64 6.67
C GLU A 146 7.83 13.16 6.87
N ASN A 147 8.64 12.90 7.89
CA ASN A 147 8.89 11.53 8.30
C ASN A 147 7.52 10.93 8.58
N GLU A 148 6.96 10.19 7.61
CA GLU A 148 5.85 9.29 7.87
C GLU A 148 6.33 8.10 8.74
N LYS A 149 7.43 8.29 9.50
CA LYS A 149 7.84 7.40 10.58
C LYS A 149 6.68 7.38 11.55
N ASN A 150 6.08 6.24 11.63
CA ASN A 150 4.94 5.78 12.42
C ASN A 150 3.69 5.52 11.57
N THR A 151 3.82 5.22 10.28
CA THR A 151 2.73 4.55 9.56
C THR A 151 2.50 3.18 10.20
N PHE A 152 1.33 2.62 9.98
CA PHE A 152 1.03 1.28 10.49
C PHE A 152 2.09 0.25 10.05
N ALA A 153 2.53 0.30 8.79
CA ALA A 153 3.60 -0.55 8.28
C ALA A 153 4.91 -0.38 9.07
N ASP A 154 5.32 0.86 9.34
CA ASP A 154 6.55 1.13 10.09
C ASP A 154 6.49 0.58 11.52
N VAL A 155 5.34 0.72 12.18
CA VAL A 155 5.14 0.20 13.54
C VAL A 155 5.21 -1.34 13.55
N ILE A 156 4.58 -2.01 12.58
CA ILE A 156 4.69 -3.46 12.46
C ILE A 156 6.15 -3.88 12.26
N LEU A 157 6.87 -3.24 11.33
CA LEU A 157 8.26 -3.58 11.01
C LEU A 157 9.22 -3.25 12.15
N ALA A 158 8.93 -2.25 12.96
CA ALA A 158 9.71 -1.93 14.16
C ALA A 158 9.50 -2.95 15.28
N ASN A 159 8.27 -3.48 15.43
CA ASN A 159 7.91 -4.42 16.48
C ASN A 159 8.20 -5.90 16.12
N ASN A 160 8.50 -6.20 14.84
CA ASN A 160 8.65 -7.56 14.36
C ASN A 160 9.97 -7.74 13.59
N LYS A 161 10.75 -8.72 13.97
CA LYS A 161 11.88 -9.15 13.17
C LYS A 161 11.37 -9.84 11.91
N VAL A 162 11.85 -9.40 10.75
CA VAL A 162 11.60 -10.10 9.48
C VAL A 162 12.52 -11.31 9.39
N ASN A 163 11.95 -12.51 9.23
CA ASN A 163 12.69 -13.74 9.06
C ASN A 163 13.07 -13.92 7.57
N GLU A 164 14.28 -14.45 7.34
CA GLU A 164 14.83 -14.63 6.00
C GLU A 164 14.14 -15.76 5.23
N ARG A 165 13.65 -16.77 5.94
CA ARG A 165 12.95 -17.92 5.35
C ARG A 165 11.91 -18.49 6.31
N SER A 166 10.93 -19.18 5.74
CA SER A 166 9.98 -20.01 6.48
C SER A 166 10.67 -21.20 7.13
N LEU A 167 10.15 -21.65 8.27
CA LEU A 167 10.58 -22.88 8.96
C LEU A 167 9.90 -24.13 8.37
N THR A 168 8.76 -23.95 7.72
CA THR A 168 8.02 -25.00 7.02
C THR A 168 7.98 -24.72 5.53
N GLU A 169 7.82 -25.73 4.70
CA GLU A 169 7.72 -25.56 3.26
C GLU A 169 6.36 -24.96 2.84
N ASN A 170 6.33 -24.32 1.71
CA ASN A 170 5.08 -23.79 1.14
C ASN A 170 4.08 -24.94 0.91
N GLY A 171 2.79 -24.66 1.23
CA GLY A 171 1.72 -25.66 1.12
C GLY A 171 1.70 -26.70 2.25
N GLU A 172 2.61 -26.61 3.22
CA GLU A 172 2.57 -27.38 4.47
C GLU A 172 1.91 -26.60 5.58
N ALA A 173 1.40 -27.32 6.58
CA ALA A 173 0.83 -26.72 7.77
C ALA A 173 1.91 -26.03 8.59
N ALA A 174 1.81 -24.73 8.82
CA ALA A 174 2.64 -24.03 9.78
C ALA A 174 1.99 -24.07 11.15
N THR A 175 2.64 -24.70 12.12
CA THR A 175 2.13 -24.87 13.48
C THR A 175 2.94 -24.10 14.54
N LEU A 176 4.14 -23.66 14.17
CA LEU A 176 5.01 -22.82 14.99
C LEU A 176 4.73 -21.33 14.68
N ASP A 177 5.15 -20.47 15.58
CA ASP A 177 5.24 -19.03 15.29
C ASP A 177 6.46 -18.81 14.39
N GLU A 178 6.20 -18.61 13.10
CA GLU A 178 7.23 -18.29 12.11
C GLU A 178 7.42 -16.78 11.95
N GLY A 179 6.55 -15.96 12.56
CA GLY A 179 6.64 -14.51 12.58
C GLY A 179 6.37 -13.86 11.25
N LEU A 180 7.11 -12.79 10.98
CA LEU A 180 6.99 -11.97 9.77
C LEU A 180 8.03 -12.42 8.74
N LEU A 181 7.55 -12.69 7.52
CA LEU A 181 8.36 -13.06 6.36
C LEU A 181 8.17 -12.04 5.24
N LYS A 182 8.98 -12.11 4.18
CA LYS A 182 8.86 -11.24 3.01
C LYS A 182 8.66 -12.04 1.73
N LYS A 183 7.90 -11.49 0.79
CA LYS A 183 7.65 -12.04 -0.54
C LYS A 183 7.16 -10.93 -1.48
N GLU A 184 7.49 -11.00 -2.76
CA GLU A 184 6.97 -10.06 -3.76
C GLU A 184 5.45 -10.19 -3.95
N ASP A 185 4.77 -9.05 -4.14
CA ASP A 185 3.41 -8.96 -4.66
C ASP A 185 3.37 -8.03 -5.89
N ASP A 186 2.18 -7.74 -6.42
CA ASP A 186 2.01 -6.91 -7.63
C ASP A 186 2.53 -5.46 -7.48
N LEU A 187 2.84 -5.02 -6.25
CA LEU A 187 3.21 -3.65 -5.92
C LEU A 187 4.61 -3.52 -5.30
N GLY A 188 5.31 -4.64 -5.14
CA GLY A 188 6.67 -4.68 -4.60
C GLY A 188 6.86 -5.69 -3.48
N VAL A 189 7.80 -5.44 -2.57
CA VAL A 189 8.07 -6.33 -1.44
C VAL A 189 6.97 -6.21 -0.40
N ALA A 190 6.22 -7.28 -0.22
CA ALA A 190 5.22 -7.45 0.83
C ALA A 190 5.79 -8.21 2.04
N TYR A 191 5.26 -7.93 3.24
CA TYR A 191 5.62 -8.66 4.46
C TYR A 191 4.38 -9.34 5.02
N TYR A 192 4.46 -10.61 5.37
CA TYR A 192 3.30 -11.41 5.76
C TYR A 192 3.57 -12.26 6.99
N TYR A 193 2.52 -12.47 7.77
CA TYR A 193 2.60 -13.34 8.93
C TYR A 193 2.37 -14.81 8.56
N ARG A 194 3.14 -15.73 9.20
CA ARG A 194 3.00 -17.16 9.02
C ARG A 194 3.03 -17.90 10.34
N GLY A 195 2.18 -18.91 10.46
CA GLY A 195 2.12 -19.80 11.61
C GLY A 195 1.26 -19.28 12.77
N ASN A 196 1.58 -19.73 13.98
CA ASN A 196 0.82 -19.46 15.19
C ASN A 196 1.26 -18.14 15.86
N VAL A 197 1.28 -17.07 15.08
CA VAL A 197 1.66 -15.73 15.55
C VAL A 197 0.62 -15.16 16.52
N LYS A 198 1.07 -14.33 17.49
CA LYS A 198 0.24 -13.78 18.57
C LYS A 198 0.15 -12.25 18.54
N ASN A 199 0.92 -11.59 17.69
CA ASN A 199 1.08 -10.14 17.65
C ASN A 199 0.64 -9.50 16.32
N ASN A 200 -0.37 -10.09 15.69
CA ASN A 200 -0.98 -9.57 14.47
C ASN A 200 -2.45 -9.13 14.67
N ASN A 201 -2.82 -8.78 15.91
CA ASN A 201 -4.19 -8.37 16.23
C ASN A 201 -4.39 -6.88 16.00
N VAL A 202 -5.57 -6.52 15.48
CA VAL A 202 -5.98 -5.14 15.23
C VAL A 202 -7.40 -4.93 15.75
N LEU A 203 -7.63 -3.82 16.43
CA LEU A 203 -8.96 -3.31 16.76
C LEU A 203 -9.28 -2.15 15.82
N PHE A 204 -10.29 -2.31 14.98
CA PHE A 204 -10.72 -1.29 14.04
C PHE A 204 -12.22 -1.33 13.83
N ALA A 205 -12.88 -0.16 13.85
CA ALA A 205 -14.34 -0.02 13.72
C ALA A 205 -15.11 -0.91 14.72
N GLY A 206 -14.61 -1.03 15.96
CA GLY A 206 -15.20 -1.87 17.01
C GLY A 206 -15.15 -3.37 16.76
N LYS A 207 -14.30 -3.83 15.84
CA LYS A 207 -14.17 -5.23 15.45
C LYS A 207 -12.71 -5.70 15.54
N ASN A 208 -12.53 -6.99 15.87
CA ASN A 208 -11.22 -7.63 15.91
C ASN A 208 -10.84 -8.12 14.50
N TRP A 209 -9.63 -7.82 14.10
CA TRP A 209 -9.03 -8.20 12.82
C TRP A 209 -7.68 -8.86 13.04
N LYS A 210 -7.23 -9.61 12.03
CA LYS A 210 -5.86 -10.13 11.95
C LYS A 210 -5.15 -9.49 10.77
N ILE A 211 -3.90 -9.07 10.97
CA ILE A 211 -3.03 -8.66 9.87
C ILE A 211 -2.68 -9.90 9.05
N VAL A 212 -2.95 -9.85 7.75
CA VAL A 212 -2.51 -10.85 6.77
C VAL A 212 -1.13 -10.49 6.25
N LYS A 213 -0.99 -9.25 5.75
CA LYS A 213 0.27 -8.74 5.22
C LYS A 213 0.32 -7.21 5.18
N ILE A 214 1.54 -6.69 5.14
CA ILE A 214 1.84 -5.38 4.61
C ILE A 214 1.99 -5.56 3.09
N ASN A 215 1.15 -4.90 2.30
CA ASN A 215 1.25 -4.93 0.84
C ASN A 215 2.50 -4.19 0.36
N GLY A 216 2.96 -4.46 -0.86
CA GLY A 216 4.15 -3.83 -1.44
C GLY A 216 4.07 -2.30 -1.55
N ASP A 217 2.87 -1.70 -1.49
CA ASP A 217 2.66 -0.24 -1.45
C ASP A 217 2.64 0.36 -0.03
N GLY A 218 2.77 -0.47 1.00
CA GLY A 218 2.73 -0.09 2.41
C GLY A 218 1.34 -0.07 3.04
N SER A 219 0.27 -0.34 2.31
CA SER A 219 -1.07 -0.55 2.88
C SER A 219 -1.16 -1.88 3.63
N ILE A 220 -2.09 -2.00 4.58
CA ILE A 220 -2.17 -3.19 5.45
C ILE A 220 -3.42 -4.00 5.14
N LYS A 221 -3.23 -5.25 4.71
CA LYS A 221 -4.34 -6.17 4.51
C LYS A 221 -4.77 -6.81 5.82
N LEU A 222 -6.05 -6.63 6.16
CA LEU A 222 -6.69 -7.18 7.35
C LEU A 222 -7.78 -8.17 6.95
N VAL A 223 -7.91 -9.26 7.72
CA VAL A 223 -9.05 -10.18 7.67
C VAL A 223 -9.80 -10.11 8.99
N LEU A 224 -11.12 -10.11 8.94
CA LEU A 224 -11.96 -10.16 10.15
C LEU A 224 -11.60 -11.40 10.96
N ASP A 225 -11.45 -11.30 12.27
CA ASP A 225 -11.06 -12.44 13.13
C ASP A 225 -12.15 -13.52 13.21
N ASN A 226 -13.38 -13.18 12.85
CA ASN A 226 -14.50 -14.10 12.74
C ASN A 226 -15.17 -13.99 11.36
N ILE A 227 -16.09 -14.88 11.05
CA ILE A 227 -17.06 -14.71 9.96
C ILE A 227 -18.16 -13.72 10.40
N VAL A 228 -18.83 -13.10 9.44
CA VAL A 228 -20.03 -12.32 9.71
C VAL A 228 -21.21 -13.28 9.97
N ASP A 229 -22.28 -12.79 10.62
CA ASP A 229 -23.45 -13.62 10.97
C ASP A 229 -24.18 -14.17 9.74
N GLU A 230 -23.95 -13.58 8.57
CA GLU A 230 -24.55 -13.99 7.32
C GLU A 230 -23.71 -15.06 6.62
N ILE A 231 -24.38 -16.10 6.11
CA ILE A 231 -23.80 -17.09 5.19
C ILE A 231 -24.25 -16.79 3.76
N SER A 232 -23.47 -17.20 2.78
CA SER A 232 -23.75 -16.95 1.37
C SER A 232 -23.35 -18.11 0.48
N LYS A 233 -23.96 -18.17 -0.70
CA LYS A 233 -23.44 -18.90 -1.85
C LYS A 233 -22.36 -18.06 -2.53
N TYR A 234 -21.45 -18.70 -3.25
CA TYR A 234 -20.49 -17.99 -4.10
C TYR A 234 -21.01 -17.82 -5.55
N TYR A 235 -22.27 -17.89 -5.78
CA TYR A 235 -22.82 -17.90 -7.13
C TYR A 235 -22.44 -16.65 -7.92
N SER A 236 -22.00 -16.85 -9.18
CA SER A 236 -21.80 -15.83 -10.20
C SER A 236 -22.01 -16.48 -11.58
N GLU A 237 -22.74 -15.79 -12.48
CA GLU A 237 -23.01 -16.30 -13.83
C GLU A 237 -21.76 -16.35 -14.71
N ASP A 238 -20.81 -15.45 -14.48
CA ASP A 238 -19.57 -15.28 -15.27
C ASP A 238 -18.30 -15.47 -14.46
N TYR A 239 -18.39 -16.10 -13.29
CA TYR A 239 -17.29 -16.30 -12.34
C TYR A 239 -16.63 -14.99 -11.87
N SER A 240 -17.27 -13.83 -12.12
CA SER A 240 -16.82 -12.53 -11.66
C SER A 240 -17.16 -12.33 -10.19
N PHE A 241 -16.12 -12.07 -9.35
CA PHE A 241 -16.33 -11.80 -7.95
C PHE A 241 -17.29 -10.62 -7.71
N LEU A 242 -17.12 -9.51 -8.46
CA LEU A 242 -17.96 -8.31 -8.29
C LEU A 242 -19.43 -8.49 -8.65
N LYS A 243 -19.78 -9.55 -9.38
CA LYS A 243 -21.16 -9.91 -9.74
C LYS A 243 -21.69 -11.12 -8.95
N SER A 244 -20.92 -11.60 -7.99
CA SER A 244 -21.29 -12.76 -7.17
C SER A 244 -22.24 -12.39 -6.03
N THR A 245 -23.06 -13.34 -5.60
CA THR A 245 -23.94 -13.16 -4.43
C THR A 245 -23.14 -12.93 -3.15
N ILE A 246 -21.94 -13.50 -3.04
CA ILE A 246 -21.07 -13.27 -1.88
C ILE A 246 -20.55 -11.84 -1.85
N PHE A 247 -20.24 -11.24 -3.00
CA PHE A 247 -19.81 -9.83 -3.06
C PHE A 247 -20.95 -8.89 -2.68
N GLU A 248 -22.18 -9.15 -3.12
CA GLU A 248 -23.35 -8.38 -2.71
C GLU A 248 -23.50 -8.39 -1.17
N LYS A 249 -23.36 -9.55 -0.54
CA LYS A 249 -23.39 -9.70 0.92
C LYS A 249 -22.25 -8.91 1.59
N LEU A 250 -21.03 -9.04 1.09
CA LEU A 250 -19.87 -8.31 1.58
C LEU A 250 -20.06 -6.79 1.48
N ASN A 251 -20.55 -6.31 0.35
CA ASN A 251 -20.74 -4.87 0.12
C ASN A 251 -21.85 -4.29 1.01
N ASN A 252 -22.94 -5.03 1.22
CA ASN A 252 -24.00 -4.65 2.16
C ASN A 252 -23.47 -4.62 3.60
N TRP A 253 -22.69 -5.63 3.99
CA TRP A 253 -22.06 -5.65 5.31
C TRP A 253 -21.08 -4.48 5.49
N TYR A 254 -20.25 -4.19 4.47
CA TYR A 254 -19.35 -3.02 4.46
C TYR A 254 -20.12 -1.72 4.69
N THR A 255 -21.18 -1.50 3.92
CA THR A 255 -22.01 -0.29 4.01
C THR A 255 -22.59 -0.10 5.40
N ASN A 256 -23.03 -1.18 6.05
CA ASN A 256 -23.66 -1.12 7.36
C ASN A 256 -22.67 -1.05 8.54
N ASN A 257 -21.40 -1.43 8.34
CA ASN A 257 -20.44 -1.57 9.45
C ASN A 257 -19.18 -0.73 9.31
N LEU A 258 -18.77 -0.38 8.07
CA LEU A 258 -17.47 0.23 7.80
C LEU A 258 -17.55 1.52 6.98
N ASN A 259 -18.71 1.91 6.49
CA ASN A 259 -18.85 3.09 5.63
C ASN A 259 -18.34 4.38 6.29
N ASP A 260 -18.59 4.56 7.58
CA ASP A 260 -18.14 5.72 8.35
C ASP A 260 -16.62 5.75 8.56
N TYR A 261 -15.94 4.65 8.28
CA TYR A 261 -14.48 4.49 8.36
C TYR A 261 -13.81 4.46 6.98
N SER A 262 -14.54 4.82 5.92
CA SER A 262 -14.09 4.71 4.53
C SER A 262 -12.80 5.48 4.22
N ASP A 263 -12.49 6.54 4.98
CA ASP A 263 -11.27 7.34 4.82
C ASP A 263 -10.00 6.57 5.23
N TYR A 264 -10.16 5.55 6.09
CA TYR A 264 -9.07 4.67 6.53
C TYR A 264 -8.98 3.37 5.72
N ILE A 265 -9.96 3.08 4.85
CA ILE A 265 -10.03 1.86 4.05
C ILE A 265 -9.71 2.18 2.59
N ALA A 266 -8.64 1.60 2.08
CA ALA A 266 -8.22 1.79 0.70
C ALA A 266 -9.22 1.16 -0.29
N TYR A 267 -9.50 1.86 -1.39
CA TYR A 267 -10.08 1.26 -2.57
C TYR A 267 -8.96 0.53 -3.31
N TYR A 268 -8.92 -0.80 -3.14
CA TYR A 268 -7.74 -1.60 -3.40
C TYR A 268 -7.98 -2.68 -4.46
N LYS A 269 -6.90 -3.18 -5.04
CA LYS A 269 -6.91 -4.27 -6.02
C LYS A 269 -6.94 -5.62 -5.31
N PHE A 270 -8.04 -6.36 -5.49
CA PHE A 270 -8.15 -7.75 -5.06
C PHE A 270 -7.94 -8.70 -6.24
N CYS A 271 -7.30 -9.85 -6.00
CA CYS A 271 -7.07 -10.84 -7.03
C CYS A 271 -8.29 -11.74 -7.22
N ASN A 272 -8.99 -11.58 -8.33
CA ASN A 272 -10.02 -12.50 -8.79
C ASN A 272 -9.36 -13.59 -9.65
N ASP A 273 -8.89 -14.66 -9.00
CA ASP A 273 -8.08 -15.71 -9.61
C ASP A 273 -8.98 -16.77 -10.28
N THR A 274 -9.45 -16.41 -11.49
CA THR A 274 -10.38 -17.20 -12.29
C THR A 274 -9.80 -17.62 -13.64
N VAL A 275 -8.48 -17.73 -13.74
CA VAL A 275 -7.83 -18.24 -14.97
C VAL A 275 -7.88 -19.76 -14.96
N LEU A 276 -8.61 -20.33 -15.92
CA LEU A 276 -8.79 -21.77 -16.07
C LEU A 276 -7.63 -22.36 -16.91
N GLU A 277 -7.11 -23.48 -16.45
CA GLU A 277 -6.13 -24.30 -17.15
C GLU A 277 -6.63 -25.75 -17.10
N ASP A 278 -7.10 -26.27 -18.22
CA ASP A 278 -7.87 -27.51 -18.31
C ASP A 278 -9.15 -27.48 -17.44
N ASP A 279 -9.34 -28.47 -16.56
CA ASP A 279 -10.49 -28.54 -15.63
C ASP A 279 -10.25 -27.82 -14.30
N ASN A 280 -9.02 -27.34 -14.05
CA ASN A 280 -8.65 -26.67 -12.82
C ASN A 280 -8.29 -25.19 -13.08
N TYR A 281 -8.48 -24.35 -12.08
CA TYR A 281 -7.96 -22.99 -12.12
C TYR A 281 -6.49 -22.97 -11.72
N LEU A 282 -5.74 -21.96 -12.18
CA LEU A 282 -4.32 -21.77 -11.87
C LEU A 282 -4.04 -21.82 -10.36
N ALA A 283 -4.97 -21.32 -9.54
CA ALA A 283 -4.85 -21.36 -8.09
C ALA A 283 -4.76 -22.80 -7.55
N TYR A 284 -5.51 -23.73 -8.13
CA TYR A 284 -5.44 -25.15 -7.75
C TYR A 284 -4.07 -25.75 -8.10
N ASN A 285 -3.62 -25.56 -9.33
CA ASN A 285 -2.34 -26.08 -9.78
C ASN A 285 -1.19 -25.48 -8.94
N ARG A 286 -1.26 -24.20 -8.63
CA ARG A 286 -0.24 -23.49 -7.86
C ARG A 286 -0.20 -23.93 -6.40
N VAL A 287 -1.34 -23.97 -5.70
CA VAL A 287 -1.39 -24.19 -4.24
C VAL A 287 -1.43 -25.69 -3.90
N ILE A 288 -2.22 -26.49 -4.63
CA ILE A 288 -2.44 -27.90 -4.29
C ILE A 288 -1.40 -28.79 -4.95
N THR A 289 -1.18 -28.63 -6.28
CA THR A 289 -0.33 -29.53 -7.04
C THR A 289 1.15 -29.17 -6.87
N ASN A 290 1.52 -27.91 -7.11
CA ASN A 290 2.91 -27.46 -7.17
C ASN A 290 3.42 -26.93 -5.82
N LYS A 291 2.55 -26.57 -4.90
CA LYS A 291 2.89 -25.99 -3.57
C LYS A 291 3.76 -24.72 -3.67
N ILE A 292 3.45 -23.85 -4.64
CA ILE A 292 4.17 -22.59 -4.88
C ILE A 292 3.23 -21.37 -4.79
N PRO A 293 2.57 -21.14 -3.63
CA PRO A 293 1.67 -20.00 -3.45
C PRO A 293 2.41 -18.68 -3.67
N THR A 294 1.66 -17.67 -4.19
CA THR A 294 2.22 -16.36 -4.52
C THR A 294 1.26 -15.22 -4.13
N PHE A 295 1.80 -14.02 -3.89
CA PHE A 295 1.00 -12.81 -3.75
C PHE A 295 0.83 -12.06 -5.08
N VAL A 296 1.58 -12.43 -6.11
CA VAL A 296 1.40 -11.90 -7.47
C VAL A 296 0.11 -12.49 -8.05
N CYS A 297 -0.81 -11.63 -8.50
CA CYS A 297 -2.07 -12.05 -9.09
C CYS A 297 -1.86 -12.58 -10.50
N LEU A 298 -2.12 -13.86 -10.71
CA LEU A 298 -2.10 -14.49 -12.05
C LEU A 298 -3.46 -14.43 -12.76
N GLY A 299 -4.48 -13.90 -12.08
CA GLY A 299 -5.82 -13.68 -12.62
C GLY A 299 -6.10 -12.20 -12.88
N ASN A 300 -7.36 -11.81 -12.74
CA ASN A 300 -7.80 -10.44 -12.93
C ASN A 300 -7.81 -9.66 -11.61
N LEU A 301 -7.21 -8.48 -11.61
CA LEU A 301 -7.33 -7.56 -10.49
C LEU A 301 -8.67 -6.83 -10.54
N VAL A 302 -9.42 -6.85 -9.44
CA VAL A 302 -10.69 -6.13 -9.28
C VAL A 302 -10.55 -5.09 -8.17
N ASN A 303 -11.07 -3.89 -8.43
CA ASN A 303 -11.01 -2.80 -7.46
C ASN A 303 -12.23 -2.85 -6.53
N SER A 304 -11.97 -2.86 -5.23
CA SER A 304 -13.02 -2.84 -4.21
C SER A 304 -12.48 -2.31 -2.87
N ARG A 305 -13.36 -1.92 -1.97
CA ARG A 305 -13.01 -1.61 -0.57
C ARG A 305 -13.02 -2.87 0.31
N ILE A 306 -13.66 -3.94 -0.14
CA ILE A 306 -13.85 -5.17 0.60
C ILE A 306 -13.72 -6.38 -0.32
N GLY A 307 -13.14 -7.46 0.19
CA GLY A 307 -12.98 -8.72 -0.53
C GLY A 307 -12.92 -9.91 0.41
N LEU A 308 -12.30 -10.98 -0.06
CA LEU A 308 -12.01 -12.20 0.69
C LEU A 308 -10.50 -12.49 0.63
N LEU A 309 -10.04 -13.44 1.45
CA LEU A 309 -8.69 -14.01 1.30
C LEU A 309 -8.57 -14.75 -0.03
N THR A 310 -7.41 -14.70 -0.64
CA THR A 310 -7.05 -15.68 -1.67
C THR A 310 -6.58 -16.98 -1.02
N ILE A 311 -6.63 -18.09 -1.76
CA ILE A 311 -6.12 -19.36 -1.23
C ILE A 311 -4.61 -19.33 -1.03
N ASP A 312 -3.90 -18.55 -1.83
CA ASP A 312 -2.46 -18.31 -1.67
C ASP A 312 -2.16 -17.63 -0.34
N GLU A 313 -2.95 -16.64 0.05
CA GLU A 313 -2.81 -15.96 1.35
C GLU A 313 -3.05 -16.93 2.51
N VAL A 314 -4.03 -17.83 2.38
CA VAL A 314 -4.29 -18.88 3.39
C VAL A 314 -3.11 -19.86 3.47
N SER A 315 -2.60 -20.32 2.33
CA SER A 315 -1.46 -21.24 2.27
C SER A 315 -0.18 -20.59 2.82
N LEU A 316 0.10 -19.34 2.45
CA LEU A 316 1.25 -18.59 2.97
C LEU A 316 1.11 -18.30 4.47
N ALA A 317 -0.10 -18.12 4.98
CA ALA A 317 -0.35 -18.02 6.42
C ALA A 317 -0.09 -19.31 7.20
N GLY A 318 -0.02 -20.45 6.52
CA GLY A 318 0.24 -21.77 7.12
C GLY A 318 -0.90 -22.77 6.99
N GLY A 319 -1.95 -22.45 6.22
CA GLY A 319 -3.02 -23.39 5.90
C GLY A 319 -2.55 -24.45 4.89
N SER A 320 -3.09 -25.67 5.03
CA SER A 320 -2.83 -26.81 4.14
C SER A 320 -4.10 -27.63 3.94
N THR A 321 -4.05 -28.66 3.09
CA THR A 321 -5.19 -29.57 2.89
C THR A 321 -5.49 -30.50 4.09
N GLY A 322 -4.61 -30.52 5.08
CA GLY A 322 -4.82 -31.24 6.34
C GLY A 322 -5.34 -30.30 7.43
N GLU A 323 -5.95 -30.89 8.46
CA GLU A 323 -6.35 -30.15 9.66
C GLU A 323 -5.18 -29.34 10.23
N ASN A 324 -5.42 -28.05 10.49
CA ASN A 324 -4.48 -27.19 11.18
C ASN A 324 -5.18 -26.18 12.08
N LYS A 325 -5.13 -26.37 13.38
CA LYS A 325 -5.67 -25.47 14.40
C LYS A 325 -4.62 -24.55 15.02
N SER A 326 -3.38 -24.58 14.51
CA SER A 326 -2.24 -23.91 15.11
C SER A 326 -1.65 -22.82 14.22
N TYR A 327 -2.45 -22.16 13.38
CA TYR A 327 -2.03 -20.98 12.65
C TYR A 327 -3.04 -19.84 12.86
N TYR A 328 -2.62 -18.60 12.67
CA TYR A 328 -3.39 -17.40 13.11
C TYR A 328 -4.73 -17.19 12.41
N LEU A 329 -4.96 -17.80 11.25
CA LEU A 329 -6.26 -17.71 10.57
C LEU A 329 -7.30 -18.68 11.16
N TYR A 330 -6.87 -19.72 11.90
CA TYR A 330 -7.79 -20.57 12.63
C TYR A 330 -8.38 -19.82 13.82
N ASN A 331 -9.70 -19.93 13.98
CA ASN A 331 -10.43 -19.42 15.15
C ASN A 331 -11.55 -20.40 15.51
N GLU A 332 -11.51 -20.94 16.71
CA GLU A 332 -12.50 -21.92 17.21
C GLU A 332 -13.94 -21.39 17.25
N LYS A 333 -14.11 -20.05 17.23
CA LYS A 333 -15.43 -19.40 17.20
C LYS A 333 -16.06 -19.44 15.79
N ILE A 334 -15.28 -19.78 14.76
CA ILE A 334 -15.78 -19.94 13.39
C ILE A 334 -16.46 -21.30 13.26
N THR A 335 -17.78 -21.29 13.24
CA THR A 335 -18.62 -22.51 13.22
C THR A 335 -19.02 -22.96 11.82
N ASN A 336 -18.75 -22.17 10.79
CA ASN A 336 -18.99 -22.49 9.39
C ASN A 336 -17.71 -22.36 8.59
N SER A 337 -17.43 -23.30 7.68
CA SER A 337 -16.41 -23.10 6.67
C SER A 337 -16.71 -21.85 5.85
N TYR A 338 -15.68 -21.13 5.40
CA TYR A 338 -15.85 -19.87 4.70
C TYR A 338 -15.16 -19.87 3.34
N TYR A 339 -15.75 -19.15 2.39
CA TYR A 339 -15.21 -19.02 1.05
C TYR A 339 -13.96 -18.16 1.01
N THR A 340 -13.05 -18.51 0.09
CA THR A 340 -11.96 -17.63 -0.36
C THR A 340 -12.33 -16.99 -1.70
N MET A 341 -11.50 -16.06 -2.18
CA MET A 341 -11.68 -15.40 -3.46
C MET A 341 -11.12 -16.20 -4.65
N SER A 342 -10.45 -17.32 -4.37
CA SER A 342 -9.80 -18.15 -5.39
C SER A 342 -10.68 -19.30 -5.85
N SER A 343 -10.64 -19.56 -7.16
CA SER A 343 -11.31 -20.66 -7.81
C SER A 343 -10.46 -21.93 -7.79
N ALA A 344 -11.07 -23.08 -7.49
CA ALA A 344 -10.37 -24.37 -7.51
C ALA A 344 -10.60 -25.13 -8.83
N SER A 345 -11.87 -25.37 -9.20
CA SER A 345 -12.21 -26.06 -10.44
C SER A 345 -13.56 -25.66 -10.98
N SER A 346 -13.80 -25.97 -12.27
CA SER A 346 -15.11 -25.90 -12.90
C SER A 346 -15.37 -27.25 -13.57
N ARG A 347 -16.38 -28.00 -13.10
CA ARG A 347 -16.67 -29.34 -13.60
C ARG A 347 -18.17 -29.50 -13.78
N TYR A 348 -18.57 -30.06 -14.93
CA TYR A 348 -19.97 -30.37 -15.24
C TYR A 348 -20.93 -29.15 -15.05
N GLY A 349 -20.45 -27.94 -15.42
CA GLY A 349 -21.22 -26.70 -15.24
C GLY A 349 -21.36 -26.22 -13.80
N ASN A 350 -20.65 -26.81 -12.86
CA ASN A 350 -20.59 -26.37 -11.47
C ASN A 350 -19.25 -25.67 -11.19
N TYR A 351 -19.33 -24.65 -10.36
CA TYR A 351 -18.19 -23.87 -9.89
C TYR A 351 -17.79 -24.30 -8.48
N TYR A 352 -16.50 -24.52 -8.27
CA TYR A 352 -15.92 -24.96 -7.00
C TYR A 352 -14.88 -23.95 -6.54
N PRO A 353 -15.26 -22.95 -5.73
CA PRO A 353 -14.30 -22.08 -5.08
C PRO A 353 -13.55 -22.83 -3.97
N PHE A 354 -12.38 -22.33 -3.58
CA PHE A 354 -11.72 -22.77 -2.36
C PHE A 354 -12.46 -22.31 -1.12
N VAL A 355 -12.49 -23.15 -0.11
CA VAL A 355 -12.97 -22.85 1.25
C VAL A 355 -11.89 -23.18 2.27
N VAL A 356 -11.99 -22.52 3.42
CA VAL A 356 -11.28 -22.90 4.64
C VAL A 356 -12.33 -23.53 5.58
N ASP A 357 -12.08 -24.78 5.97
CA ASP A 357 -12.97 -25.53 6.82
C ASP A 357 -12.82 -25.18 8.30
N THR A 358 -13.77 -25.61 9.13
CA THR A 358 -13.81 -25.30 10.57
C THR A 358 -12.67 -25.93 11.37
N ASP A 359 -11.96 -26.87 10.80
CA ASP A 359 -10.74 -27.47 11.35
C ASP A 359 -9.45 -26.78 10.86
N GLY A 360 -9.60 -25.68 10.10
CA GLY A 360 -8.50 -24.90 9.55
C GLY A 360 -7.88 -25.47 8.26
N SER A 361 -8.43 -26.57 7.73
CA SER A 361 -7.96 -27.14 6.46
C SER A 361 -8.46 -26.38 5.24
N ILE A 362 -7.73 -26.52 4.13
CA ILE A 362 -8.11 -26.00 2.81
C ILE A 362 -8.86 -27.08 2.05
N SER A 363 -10.06 -26.78 1.54
CA SER A 363 -10.87 -27.65 0.70
C SER A 363 -11.12 -27.04 -0.67
N SER A 364 -11.00 -27.85 -1.72
CA SER A 364 -11.17 -27.48 -3.14
C SER A 364 -12.40 -28.14 -3.80
N ASN A 365 -13.20 -28.92 -3.06
CA ASN A 365 -14.29 -29.73 -3.58
C ASN A 365 -15.68 -29.27 -3.11
N VAL A 366 -15.81 -28.03 -2.67
CA VAL A 366 -17.06 -27.47 -2.18
C VAL A 366 -17.78 -26.74 -3.30
N ASN A 367 -18.98 -27.20 -3.66
CA ASN A 367 -19.79 -26.54 -4.69
C ASN A 367 -20.16 -25.11 -4.26
N GLY A 368 -19.94 -24.13 -5.13
CA GLY A 368 -20.22 -22.70 -4.88
C GLY A 368 -21.69 -22.36 -4.64
N ASN A 369 -22.62 -23.29 -4.93
CA ASN A 369 -24.05 -23.17 -4.60
C ASN A 369 -24.39 -23.50 -3.14
N LEU A 370 -23.42 -23.99 -2.37
CA LEU A 370 -23.65 -24.27 -0.95
C LEU A 370 -23.50 -22.99 -0.12
N LEU A 371 -24.24 -22.92 0.97
CA LEU A 371 -24.14 -21.81 1.92
C LEU A 371 -22.91 -21.99 2.80
N ARG A 372 -22.03 -20.97 2.85
CA ARG A 372 -20.81 -20.94 3.68
C ARG A 372 -20.66 -19.57 4.32
N GLY A 373 -19.82 -19.52 5.32
CA GLY A 373 -19.44 -18.28 6.02
C GLY A 373 -18.80 -17.26 5.08
N VAL A 374 -18.93 -16.01 5.45
CA VAL A 374 -18.32 -14.87 4.78
C VAL A 374 -17.34 -14.25 5.77
N ARG A 375 -16.05 -14.16 5.39
CA ARG A 375 -14.98 -13.61 6.21
C ARG A 375 -14.36 -12.40 5.52
N PRO A 376 -14.79 -11.18 5.88
CA PRO A 376 -14.39 -9.96 5.19
C PRO A 376 -12.87 -9.69 5.26
N VAL A 377 -12.35 -9.14 4.17
CA VAL A 377 -10.98 -8.62 4.05
C VAL A 377 -11.04 -7.18 3.57
N ILE A 378 -10.28 -6.31 4.23
CA ILE A 378 -10.09 -4.90 3.87
C ILE A 378 -8.61 -4.58 3.76
N ASN A 379 -8.29 -3.42 3.16
CA ASN A 379 -6.94 -2.87 3.21
C ASN A 379 -6.99 -1.50 3.88
N ILE A 380 -6.19 -1.31 4.92
CA ILE A 380 -6.01 -0.01 5.57
C ILE A 380 -5.04 0.81 4.73
N ILE A 381 -5.33 2.11 4.57
CA ILE A 381 -4.48 3.03 3.80
C ILE A 381 -3.05 3.05 4.35
N LYS A 382 -2.07 3.23 3.47
CA LYS A 382 -0.64 3.25 3.82
C LYS A 382 -0.22 4.36 4.78
N THR A 383 -1.01 5.45 4.85
CA THR A 383 -0.75 6.60 5.71
C THR A 383 -1.37 6.48 7.11
N ALA A 384 -2.12 5.40 7.37
CA ALA A 384 -2.74 5.17 8.66
C ALA A 384 -1.68 5.07 9.77
N LYS A 385 -1.99 5.67 10.92
CA LYS A 385 -1.19 5.61 12.15
C LYS A 385 -1.87 4.70 13.15
N VAL A 386 -1.09 4.07 14.01
CA VAL A 386 -1.60 3.15 15.04
C VAL A 386 -0.92 3.35 16.37
N SER A 387 -1.61 2.95 17.44
CA SER A 387 -1.06 2.64 18.76
C SER A 387 -1.07 1.13 18.99
N GLY A 388 -0.48 0.68 20.10
CA GLY A 388 -0.43 -0.74 20.48
C GLY A 388 0.72 -1.51 19.86
N ASN A 389 0.80 -2.80 20.18
CA ASN A 389 1.90 -3.71 19.77
C ASN A 389 1.42 -4.99 19.06
N GLY A 390 0.11 -5.10 18.83
CA GLY A 390 -0.51 -6.20 18.08
C GLY A 390 -0.79 -7.47 18.88
N THR A 391 -0.53 -7.49 20.18
CA THR A 391 -0.90 -8.63 21.05
C THR A 391 -2.42 -8.63 21.32
N ASN A 392 -2.93 -9.68 21.94
CA ASN A 392 -4.35 -9.73 22.33
C ASN A 392 -4.69 -8.70 23.43
N GLU A 393 -3.73 -8.44 24.31
CA GLU A 393 -3.85 -7.50 25.44
C GLU A 393 -3.67 -6.05 25.02
N ASP A 394 -2.92 -5.80 23.92
CA ASP A 394 -2.61 -4.50 23.38
C ASP A 394 -2.61 -4.58 21.83
N PRO A 395 -3.80 -4.75 21.20
CA PRO A 395 -3.92 -4.83 19.75
C PRO A 395 -3.52 -3.50 19.10
N TYR A 396 -3.13 -3.54 17.83
CA TYR A 396 -2.99 -2.31 17.07
C TYR A 396 -4.34 -1.61 16.95
N GLU A 397 -4.41 -0.34 17.33
CA GLU A 397 -5.60 0.50 17.17
C GLU A 397 -5.30 1.63 16.18
N ILE A 398 -6.16 1.78 15.16
CA ILE A 398 -5.99 2.85 14.17
C ILE A 398 -6.35 4.18 14.82
N ILE A 399 -5.40 5.14 14.78
CA ILE A 399 -5.61 6.49 15.27
C ILE A 399 -6.47 7.22 14.23
N MET A 400 -7.69 7.55 14.64
CA MET A 400 -8.66 8.30 13.82
C MET A 400 -8.62 9.76 14.21
N ASN A 401 -8.44 10.65 13.22
CA ASN A 401 -8.40 12.10 13.38
C ASN A 401 -9.80 12.71 13.32
#